data_4c5212ecf02cb385cd36a3ca5fce8692
#
_entry.id   4c5212ecf02cb385cd36a3ca5fce8692
#
_cell.length_a   1.000
_cell.length_b   1.000
_cell.length_c   1.000
_cell.angle_alpha   90.00
_cell.angle_beta   90.00
_cell.angle_gamma   90.00
#
_symmetry.space_group_name_H-M   'P 1'
#
loop_
_entity.id
_entity.type
_entity.pdbx_description
1 polymer ?
#
loop_
_entity_poly.entity_id
_entity_poly.type
_entity_poly.pdbx_seq_one_letter_code
_entity_poly.pdbx_strand_id
1 'polypeptide(L)'
;DVGEVIARVGDADTAPAAKEEAEEASAAVEKDEEPVKANEETEEDSTDVDAGDATDVEMPELGESVTEGTITTWLKKVGDTVEVDEPLLEVSTDKVDTEIPSPVAGTLLEVLYDEDDTVDVGEVIARVGSGQPKKAAPKKEAPKAESKPEPKKEAPKAESKPEPKKETPKAEAPKAESKPSANKDVPYVTPLVRKLADKHGVDLTKVEGSGIGGRIRKQDVLRAAEGGQETTAESGSNWSTKGVRPELAELRGTTQRVNRIREITAAKTLESLQTSAQLTQVHEADMTAIWDLRATKKAEFEKKHGAKLTFLPFFAKAIVEALVSHPNVNASWNEETKEITYHEQVNLGIAVDTERGLLSPVIHNAQDMSLPELAAAIADIADRARNNKLTPNDLSGGTFTITNIGSEGALTDTPILVPPQAAMVGTGAIKKRAVVVTENEADAIGIRAMVFLPITYDHRLIDGADAGRFMTTVVDRLEVANFESDLQL
;
A
#
# COMPACT_ATOMS: atom_id res chain seq x y z
N ASP A 1 -13.54 -41.65 -15.07
CA ASP A 1 -13.58 -42.43 -16.33
C ASP A 1 -15.01 -42.53 -16.85
N VAL A 2 -15.16 -42.52 -18.15
CA VAL A 2 -16.47 -42.64 -18.82
C VAL A 2 -17.05 -44.00 -18.52
N GLY A 3 -18.13 -44.06 -17.73
CA GLY A 3 -18.84 -45.29 -17.37
C GLY A 3 -19.00 -45.55 -15.88
N GLU A 4 -18.52 -44.69 -15.02
CA GLU A 4 -18.66 -44.86 -13.56
C GLU A 4 -20.01 -44.30 -13.07
N VAL A 5 -20.70 -45.07 -12.22
CA VAL A 5 -22.06 -44.76 -11.73
C VAL A 5 -21.98 -43.63 -10.70
N ILE A 6 -22.51 -42.45 -11.05
CA ILE A 6 -22.42 -41.23 -10.25
C ILE A 6 -23.49 -41.17 -9.14
N ALA A 7 -24.61 -41.84 -9.26
CA ALA A 7 -25.64 -41.91 -8.23
C ALA A 7 -26.58 -43.14 -8.41
N ARG A 8 -27.09 -43.68 -7.29
CA ARG A 8 -28.23 -44.60 -7.25
C ARG A 8 -29.37 -43.95 -6.50
N VAL A 9 -30.53 -43.86 -7.14
CA VAL A 9 -31.79 -43.43 -6.53
C VAL A 9 -32.58 -44.65 -6.14
N GLY A 10 -32.96 -44.79 -4.88
CA GLY A 10 -33.82 -45.84 -4.36
C GLY A 10 -34.58 -45.34 -3.14
N ASP A 11 -35.84 -45.75 -3.01
CA ASP A 11 -36.77 -45.35 -1.96
C ASP A 11 -36.30 -45.79 -0.56
N ALA A 12 -36.55 -44.91 0.40
CA ALA A 12 -36.31 -45.09 1.82
C ALA A 12 -37.36 -46.02 2.41
N ASP A 13 -37.01 -47.27 2.67
CA ASP A 13 -37.57 -48.00 3.80
C ASP A 13 -36.72 -49.28 4.06
N THR A 14 -36.17 -49.36 5.22
CA THR A 14 -35.71 -50.45 6.06
C THR A 14 -34.33 -50.24 6.65
N ALA A 15 -34.32 -49.77 7.87
CA ALA A 15 -33.25 -50.03 8.83
C ALA A 15 -33.40 -51.48 9.37
N PRO A 16 -32.34 -52.16 9.80
CA PRO A 16 -32.04 -52.16 11.21
C PRO A 16 -30.55 -52.18 11.61
N ALA A 17 -30.32 -51.45 12.66
CA ALA A 17 -29.53 -51.60 13.88
C ALA A 17 -28.32 -52.56 14.00
N ALA A 18 -27.25 -51.94 14.44
CA ALA A 18 -26.32 -52.24 15.56
C ALA A 18 -25.55 -53.57 15.63
N LYS A 19 -24.23 -53.44 15.84
CA LYS A 19 -23.41 -53.78 17.03
C LYS A 19 -21.94 -53.66 16.67
N GLU A 20 -21.19 -52.86 17.36
CA GLU A 20 -20.23 -53.07 18.46
C GLU A 20 -19.45 -54.39 18.45
N GLU A 21 -18.14 -54.20 18.50
CA GLU A 21 -17.09 -54.79 19.35
C GLU A 21 -15.75 -54.58 18.64
N ALA A 22 -14.82 -53.85 19.10
CA ALA A 22 -13.90 -53.83 20.24
C ALA A 22 -12.81 -54.91 20.17
N GLU A 23 -11.61 -54.46 20.57
CA GLU A 23 -10.41 -55.19 21.04
C GLU A 23 -9.47 -55.74 19.98
N GLU A 24 -8.29 -55.39 20.03
CA GLU A 24 -7.10 -55.28 20.86
C GLU A 24 -5.95 -56.16 20.30
N ALA A 25 -4.78 -55.64 20.54
CA ALA A 25 -3.49 -56.26 20.80
C ALA A 25 -2.60 -56.59 19.59
N SER A 26 -1.53 -55.88 19.52
CA SER A 26 -0.26 -56.02 20.22
C SER A 26 0.82 -56.80 19.48
N ALA A 27 1.91 -56.12 19.37
CA ALA A 27 3.30 -56.55 19.63
C ALA A 27 4.10 -57.34 18.56
N ALA A 28 5.12 -56.67 18.17
CA ALA A 28 6.54 -57.00 18.41
C ALA A 28 7.31 -57.79 17.35
N VAL A 29 8.43 -57.25 17.07
CA VAL A 29 9.80 -57.80 17.13
C VAL A 29 10.53 -58.07 15.82
N GLU A 30 11.55 -57.30 15.73
CA GLU A 30 12.99 -57.52 15.49
C GLU A 30 13.50 -57.88 14.09
N LYS A 31 14.48 -56.99 13.74
CA LYS A 31 15.87 -57.24 13.32
C LYS A 31 16.09 -58.08 12.07
N ASP A 32 16.95 -57.73 11.19
CA ASP A 32 18.41 -57.56 11.22
C ASP A 32 18.97 -57.13 9.86
N GLU A 33 19.98 -56.33 10.00
CA GLU A 33 21.29 -56.31 9.32
C GLU A 33 21.45 -55.96 7.84
N GLU A 34 22.25 -54.92 7.70
CA GLU A 34 23.23 -54.59 6.66
C GLU A 34 24.06 -55.79 6.12
N PRO A 35 25.01 -55.61 5.20
CA PRO A 35 25.50 -54.47 4.40
C PRO A 35 25.95 -54.88 2.93
N VAL A 36 26.62 -53.98 2.27
CA VAL A 36 27.85 -54.11 1.44
C VAL A 36 27.83 -53.32 0.12
N LYS A 37 28.61 -52.28 0.09
CA LYS A 37 29.78 -51.92 -0.80
C LYS A 37 29.54 -52.04 -2.32
N ALA A 38 30.11 -51.26 -3.13
CA ALA A 38 31.20 -50.27 -3.19
C ALA A 38 31.42 -49.86 -4.65
N ASN A 39 32.13 -48.76 -4.79
CA ASN A 39 33.05 -48.35 -5.85
C ASN A 39 32.51 -48.04 -7.24
N GLU A 40 33.04 -47.11 -8.00
CA GLU A 40 34.33 -46.39 -8.10
C GLU A 40 34.13 -45.17 -9.00
N GLU A 41 34.65 -44.04 -8.60
CA GLU A 41 35.75 -43.26 -9.16
C GLU A 41 35.64 -42.73 -10.58
N THR A 42 35.75 -41.45 -10.71
CA THR A 42 36.85 -40.83 -11.45
C THR A 42 37.12 -39.41 -11.00
N GLU A 43 38.37 -39.19 -10.67
CA GLU A 43 39.11 -37.95 -10.35
C GLU A 43 39.17 -37.00 -11.53
N GLU A 44 39.34 -35.73 -11.24
CA GLU A 44 40.48 -34.81 -11.50
C GLU A 44 39.95 -33.38 -11.33
N ASP A 45 40.59 -32.43 -10.75
CA ASP A 45 41.96 -32.08 -10.53
C ASP A 45 42.08 -31.06 -9.39
N SER A 46 43.03 -31.31 -8.50
CA SER A 46 43.40 -30.53 -7.34
C SER A 46 44.26 -29.32 -7.71
N THR A 47 44.04 -28.19 -7.06
CA THR A 47 45.16 -27.37 -6.63
C THR A 47 45.02 -27.03 -5.16
N ASP A 48 45.84 -27.71 -4.43
CA ASP A 48 46.15 -27.66 -3.03
C ASP A 48 46.70 -26.28 -2.61
N VAL A 49 46.13 -25.69 -1.55
CA VAL A 49 46.82 -24.81 -0.63
C VAL A 49 46.22 -24.95 0.77
N ASP A 50 47.01 -25.56 1.65
CA ASP A 50 47.05 -25.53 3.10
C ASP A 50 45.83 -24.90 3.84
N ALA A 51 44.82 -25.70 4.04
CA ALA A 51 43.68 -25.38 4.89
C ALA A 51 43.88 -26.09 6.23
N GLY A 52 44.29 -25.35 7.23
CA GLY A 52 44.03 -25.75 8.61
C GLY A 52 42.55 -25.96 8.80
N ASP A 53 42.15 -26.93 9.63
CA ASP A 53 40.76 -27.37 9.89
C ASP A 53 39.73 -26.22 9.80
N ALA A 54 39.13 -26.05 8.62
CA ALA A 54 38.00 -25.14 8.41
C ALA A 54 36.74 -26.00 8.32
N THR A 55 35.71 -25.63 9.07
CA THR A 55 34.40 -26.23 9.05
C THR A 55 33.45 -25.31 8.28
N ASP A 56 32.72 -25.88 7.34
CA ASP A 56 31.68 -25.18 6.59
C ASP A 56 30.46 -24.98 7.48
N VAL A 57 29.90 -23.77 7.44
CA VAL A 57 28.63 -23.41 8.10
C VAL A 57 27.57 -23.37 7.03
N GLU A 58 26.63 -24.31 7.12
CA GLU A 58 25.51 -24.45 6.17
C GLU A 58 24.27 -23.72 6.70
N MET A 59 23.41 -23.28 5.78
CA MET A 59 22.11 -22.73 6.09
C MET A 59 21.20 -23.83 6.71
N PRO A 60 20.80 -23.72 7.99
CA PRO A 60 19.96 -24.74 8.63
C PRO A 60 18.52 -24.71 8.11
N GLU A 61 17.79 -25.78 8.30
CA GLU A 61 16.36 -25.83 8.04
C GLU A 61 15.61 -24.90 8.99
N LEU A 62 14.94 -23.87 8.44
CA LEU A 62 14.23 -22.82 9.19
C LEU A 62 12.74 -23.11 9.38
N GLY A 63 12.28 -24.36 9.05
CA GLY A 63 10.89 -24.85 9.20
C GLY A 63 10.42 -25.71 8.05
N GLU A 64 9.34 -26.50 8.25
CA GLU A 64 8.85 -27.54 7.31
C GLU A 64 8.48 -27.07 5.88
N SER A 65 8.53 -25.75 5.60
CA SER A 65 8.13 -25.18 4.30
C SER A 65 9.02 -24.04 3.82
N VAL A 66 10.20 -23.84 4.43
CA VAL A 66 11.13 -22.78 4.05
C VAL A 66 12.28 -23.39 3.27
N THR A 67 12.38 -23.06 1.98
CA THR A 67 13.42 -23.56 1.07
C THR A 67 14.57 -22.58 0.85
N GLU A 68 14.36 -21.29 1.17
CA GLU A 68 15.34 -20.22 0.99
C GLU A 68 15.24 -19.19 2.12
N GLY A 69 16.36 -18.53 2.46
CA GLY A 69 16.43 -17.45 3.43
C GLY A 69 17.32 -16.31 2.92
N THR A 70 16.98 -15.06 3.27
CA THR A 70 17.78 -13.89 2.89
C THR A 70 18.63 -13.43 4.08
N ILE A 71 19.92 -13.28 3.89
CA ILE A 71 20.84 -12.77 4.91
C ILE A 71 20.53 -11.30 5.17
N THR A 72 20.11 -10.96 6.38
CA THR A 72 19.73 -9.60 6.74
C THR A 72 20.92 -8.79 7.24
N THR A 73 21.73 -9.38 8.13
CA THR A 73 22.88 -8.70 8.73
C THR A 73 23.90 -9.73 9.21
N TRP A 74 25.17 -9.46 8.96
CA TRP A 74 26.26 -10.21 9.56
C TRP A 74 26.60 -9.65 10.93
N LEU A 75 26.41 -10.43 11.99
CA LEU A 75 26.75 -10.05 13.38
C LEU A 75 28.25 -10.15 13.66
N LYS A 76 28.98 -10.95 12.85
CA LYS A 76 30.44 -11.15 12.92
C LYS A 76 31.09 -10.84 11.59
N LYS A 77 32.32 -10.36 11.63
CA LYS A 77 33.13 -10.03 10.44
C LYS A 77 34.23 -11.06 10.21
N VAL A 78 34.65 -11.19 8.95
CA VAL A 78 35.82 -12.01 8.61
C VAL A 78 37.01 -11.61 9.46
N GLY A 79 37.54 -12.56 10.27
CA GLY A 79 38.59 -12.36 11.22
C GLY A 79 38.16 -12.29 12.68
N ASP A 80 36.89 -12.25 12.99
CA ASP A 80 36.35 -12.28 14.36
C ASP A 80 36.36 -13.70 14.92
N THR A 81 36.63 -13.84 16.21
CA THR A 81 36.53 -15.12 16.94
C THR A 81 35.04 -15.38 17.29
N VAL A 82 34.66 -16.64 17.13
CA VAL A 82 33.30 -17.13 17.34
C VAL A 82 33.34 -18.32 18.30
N GLU A 83 32.41 -18.37 19.28
CA GLU A 83 32.22 -19.52 20.14
C GLU A 83 31.14 -20.45 19.57
N VAL A 84 31.04 -21.70 20.09
CA VAL A 84 29.97 -22.61 19.71
C VAL A 84 28.63 -22.03 20.16
N ASP A 85 27.60 -22.11 19.31
CA ASP A 85 26.28 -21.56 19.50
C ASP A 85 26.22 -20.02 19.54
N GLU A 86 27.29 -19.31 19.20
CA GLU A 86 27.27 -17.85 19.07
C GLU A 86 26.65 -17.43 17.72
N PRO A 87 25.69 -16.47 17.69
CA PRO A 87 25.03 -16.05 16.45
C PRO A 87 26.00 -15.37 15.50
N LEU A 88 26.05 -15.85 14.25
CA LEU A 88 26.91 -15.35 13.17
C LEU A 88 26.23 -14.30 12.32
N LEU A 89 24.99 -14.54 11.98
CA LEU A 89 24.19 -13.69 11.10
C LEU A 89 22.69 -13.84 11.41
N GLU A 90 21.94 -12.86 10.98
CA GLU A 90 20.47 -12.90 10.96
C GLU A 90 19.98 -13.23 9.55
N VAL A 91 19.07 -14.22 9.45
CA VAL A 91 18.40 -14.59 8.23
C VAL A 91 16.92 -14.28 8.36
N SER A 92 16.39 -13.61 7.36
CA SER A 92 14.95 -13.36 7.24
C SER A 92 14.34 -14.29 6.21
N THR A 93 13.27 -14.95 6.62
CA THR A 93 12.42 -15.76 5.75
C THR A 93 11.09 -15.04 5.51
N ASP A 94 10.22 -15.64 4.71
CA ASP A 94 8.87 -15.14 4.49
C ASP A 94 7.98 -15.14 5.77
N LYS A 95 8.43 -15.84 6.83
CA LYS A 95 7.64 -16.05 8.07
C LYS A 95 8.30 -15.53 9.33
N VAL A 96 9.62 -15.67 9.50
CA VAL A 96 10.34 -15.31 10.74
C VAL A 96 11.77 -14.88 10.43
N ASP A 97 12.28 -13.91 11.21
CA ASP A 97 13.71 -13.60 11.27
C ASP A 97 14.35 -14.52 12.31
N THR A 98 15.41 -15.23 11.92
CA THR A 98 16.12 -16.22 12.76
C THR A 98 17.61 -15.95 12.76
N GLU A 99 18.22 -16.02 13.93
CA GLU A 99 19.69 -15.96 14.08
C GLU A 99 20.30 -17.34 13.81
N ILE A 100 21.36 -17.39 13.01
CA ILE A 100 22.10 -18.62 12.71
C ILE A 100 23.34 -18.70 13.58
N PRO A 101 23.41 -19.70 14.50
CA PRO A 101 24.55 -19.89 15.36
C PRO A 101 25.70 -20.62 14.65
N SER A 102 26.92 -20.44 15.13
CA SER A 102 28.08 -21.19 14.69
C SER A 102 28.08 -22.62 15.26
N PRO A 103 28.25 -23.66 14.43
CA PRO A 103 28.33 -25.02 14.91
C PRO A 103 29.68 -25.36 15.59
N VAL A 104 30.70 -24.50 15.42
CA VAL A 104 32.06 -24.72 15.93
C VAL A 104 32.65 -23.41 16.46
N ALA A 105 33.57 -23.54 17.42
CA ALA A 105 34.37 -22.40 17.87
C ALA A 105 35.58 -22.22 16.95
N GLY A 106 35.88 -20.99 16.58
CA GLY A 106 37.01 -20.67 15.71
C GLY A 106 37.05 -19.21 15.28
N THR A 107 37.75 -18.93 14.20
CA THR A 107 37.75 -17.61 13.56
C THR A 107 36.95 -17.69 12.27
N LEU A 108 36.12 -16.70 12.00
CA LEU A 108 35.36 -16.59 10.72
C LEU A 108 36.40 -16.30 9.60
N LEU A 109 36.65 -17.29 8.76
CA LEU A 109 37.68 -17.23 7.73
C LEU A 109 37.21 -16.63 6.42
N GLU A 110 35.99 -16.98 6.00
CA GLU A 110 35.40 -16.57 4.74
C GLU A 110 33.90 -16.47 4.87
N VAL A 111 33.32 -15.46 4.24
CA VAL A 111 31.87 -15.25 4.06
C VAL A 111 31.60 -15.39 2.57
N LEU A 112 30.70 -16.27 2.19
CA LEU A 112 30.40 -16.61 0.79
C LEU A 112 29.27 -15.79 0.18
N TYR A 113 28.42 -15.21 1.02
CA TYR A 113 27.27 -14.39 0.63
C TYR A 113 27.29 -13.06 1.35
N ASP A 114 26.94 -11.98 0.64
CA ASP A 114 26.83 -10.64 1.21
C ASP A 114 25.47 -10.41 1.90
N GLU A 115 25.35 -9.31 2.66
CA GLU A 115 24.06 -8.84 3.18
C GLU A 115 23.11 -8.58 2.01
N ASP A 116 21.83 -8.96 2.14
CA ASP A 116 20.78 -8.96 1.12
C ASP A 116 20.85 -10.09 0.06
N ASP A 117 21.76 -11.05 0.17
CA ASP A 117 21.77 -12.22 -0.71
C ASP A 117 20.80 -13.31 -0.20
N THR A 118 20.13 -14.00 -1.13
CA THR A 118 19.22 -15.13 -0.83
C THR A 118 19.99 -16.42 -1.00
N VAL A 119 19.87 -17.32 -0.01
CA VAL A 119 20.59 -18.59 0.08
C VAL A 119 19.63 -19.72 0.32
N ASP A 120 19.80 -20.83 -0.41
CA ASP A 120 18.98 -22.03 -0.24
C ASP A 120 19.37 -22.79 1.05
N VAL A 121 18.38 -23.48 1.64
CA VAL A 121 18.62 -24.34 2.81
C VAL A 121 19.60 -25.48 2.46
N GLY A 122 20.65 -25.63 3.29
CA GLY A 122 21.73 -26.60 3.08
C GLY A 122 22.93 -26.08 2.28
N GLU A 123 22.90 -24.81 1.84
CA GLU A 123 24.03 -24.20 1.14
C GLU A 123 25.04 -23.62 2.12
N VAL A 124 26.34 -23.70 1.79
CA VAL A 124 27.41 -23.22 2.65
C VAL A 124 27.47 -21.69 2.63
N ILE A 125 27.26 -21.06 3.79
CA ILE A 125 27.21 -19.60 3.94
C ILE A 125 28.51 -18.98 4.42
N ALA A 126 29.25 -19.72 5.22
CA ALA A 126 30.54 -19.24 5.80
C ALA A 126 31.46 -20.39 6.14
N ARG A 127 32.73 -20.05 6.43
CA ARG A 127 33.76 -20.99 6.91
C ARG A 127 34.36 -20.50 8.21
N VAL A 128 34.36 -21.35 9.22
CA VAL A 128 34.91 -21.10 10.55
C VAL A 128 36.03 -22.10 10.84
N GLY A 129 37.19 -21.65 11.31
CA GLY A 129 38.31 -22.52 11.60
C GLY A 129 39.52 -21.81 12.23
N SER A 130 40.66 -22.51 12.32
CA SER A 130 41.90 -22.00 12.96
C SER A 130 42.88 -21.33 12.00
N GLY A 131 42.46 -21.03 10.76
CA GLY A 131 43.27 -20.42 9.70
C GLY A 131 43.38 -18.90 9.74
N GLN A 132 44.19 -18.30 8.84
CA GLN A 132 44.23 -16.85 8.67
C GLN A 132 43.16 -16.40 7.66
N PRO A 133 42.43 -15.28 7.94
CA PRO A 133 41.34 -14.82 7.11
C PRO A 133 41.79 -14.39 5.71
N LYS A 134 41.08 -14.83 4.69
CA LYS A 134 41.33 -14.49 3.29
C LYS A 134 40.66 -13.19 2.93
N LYS A 135 41.43 -12.19 2.54
CA LYS A 135 40.92 -10.88 2.11
C LYS A 135 40.19 -11.03 0.78
N ALA A 136 38.89 -10.69 0.77
CA ALA A 136 38.04 -10.78 -0.40
C ALA A 136 38.60 -10.06 -1.64
N ALA A 137 38.68 -10.78 -2.77
CA ALA A 137 39.00 -10.23 -4.07
C ALA A 137 37.68 -10.01 -4.88
N PRO A 138 37.55 -8.94 -5.67
CA PRO A 138 36.32 -8.62 -6.36
C PRO A 138 36.02 -9.62 -7.48
N LYS A 139 34.80 -10.17 -7.48
CA LYS A 139 34.26 -11.14 -8.44
C LYS A 139 34.23 -10.51 -9.85
N LYS A 140 34.86 -11.16 -10.80
CA LYS A 140 34.83 -10.83 -12.23
C LYS A 140 33.44 -11.15 -12.78
N GLU A 141 32.87 -10.16 -13.50
CA GLU A 141 31.69 -10.32 -14.34
C GLU A 141 31.82 -11.48 -15.33
N ALA A 142 30.78 -12.31 -15.41
CA ALA A 142 30.62 -13.34 -16.43
C ALA A 142 30.17 -12.75 -17.77
N PRO A 143 30.60 -13.33 -18.91
CA PRO A 143 30.40 -12.68 -20.21
C PRO A 143 28.97 -12.78 -20.73
N LYS A 144 28.46 -11.63 -21.16
CA LYS A 144 27.20 -11.44 -21.88
C LYS A 144 27.17 -12.27 -23.17
N ALA A 145 26.21 -13.15 -23.30
CA ALA A 145 25.89 -13.82 -24.56
C ALA A 145 25.23 -12.82 -25.51
N GLU A 146 25.82 -12.66 -26.68
CA GLU A 146 25.28 -11.90 -27.82
C GLU A 146 24.02 -12.59 -28.36
N SER A 147 22.90 -11.90 -28.38
CA SER A 147 21.75 -12.27 -29.17
C SER A 147 21.71 -11.46 -30.46
N LYS A 148 21.68 -12.18 -31.53
CA LYS A 148 21.63 -11.77 -32.95
C LYS A 148 20.29 -11.06 -33.26
N PRO A 149 20.28 -10.06 -34.14
CA PRO A 149 19.07 -9.30 -34.45
C PRO A 149 18.19 -10.00 -35.50
N GLU A 150 16.88 -10.01 -35.25
CA GLU A 150 15.84 -10.36 -36.20
C GLU A 150 15.29 -9.14 -36.92
N PRO A 151 14.77 -9.30 -38.18
CA PRO A 151 14.64 -8.21 -39.12
C PRO A 151 13.33 -7.43 -39.00
N LYS A 152 13.47 -6.12 -39.23
CA LYS A 152 12.40 -5.14 -39.46
C LYS A 152 11.39 -5.63 -40.50
N LYS A 153 10.10 -5.62 -40.14
CA LYS A 153 9.00 -5.53 -41.11
C LYS A 153 8.46 -4.10 -41.11
N GLU A 154 8.49 -3.54 -42.31
CA GLU A 154 7.93 -2.25 -42.69
C GLU A 154 6.43 -2.20 -42.49
N ALA A 155 5.94 -1.06 -41.99
CA ALA A 155 4.53 -0.70 -42.00
C ALA A 155 4.21 0.13 -43.24
N PRO A 156 3.05 -0.07 -43.92
CA PRO A 156 2.67 0.78 -45.04
C PRO A 156 2.05 2.10 -44.56
N LYS A 157 2.54 3.16 -45.22
CA LYS A 157 2.00 4.51 -45.21
C LYS A 157 0.56 4.54 -45.73
N ALA A 158 -0.35 5.16 -45.02
CA ALA A 158 -1.61 5.62 -45.55
C ALA A 158 -1.63 7.14 -45.62
N GLU A 159 -1.96 7.62 -46.78
CA GLU A 159 -2.00 9.01 -47.23
C GLU A 159 -3.09 9.82 -46.55
N SER A 160 -2.77 11.09 -46.37
CA SER A 160 -3.68 12.15 -45.95
C SER A 160 -4.38 12.78 -47.13
N LYS A 161 -5.65 13.14 -47.00
CA LYS A 161 -6.33 14.40 -47.40
C LYS A 161 -7.82 14.21 -47.74
N PRO A 162 -8.64 15.24 -47.76
CA PRO A 162 -8.60 16.57 -47.14
C PRO A 162 -9.91 16.97 -46.40
N GLU A 163 -9.82 18.07 -45.65
CA GLU A 163 -10.92 18.85 -45.11
C GLU A 163 -11.98 19.32 -46.11
N PRO A 164 -13.20 19.65 -45.66
CA PRO A 164 -13.84 20.85 -46.16
C PRO A 164 -14.21 21.83 -45.03
N LYS A 165 -13.78 23.07 -45.25
CA LYS A 165 -14.24 24.30 -44.60
C LYS A 165 -15.75 24.41 -44.58
N LYS A 166 -16.35 24.86 -43.46
CA LYS A 166 -17.60 25.58 -43.47
C LYS A 166 -17.51 26.83 -42.62
N GLU A 167 -17.93 27.88 -43.30
CA GLU A 167 -17.96 29.27 -42.95
C GLU A 167 -18.84 29.58 -41.73
N THR A 168 -18.40 30.57 -40.96
CA THR A 168 -19.15 31.30 -39.96
C THR A 168 -20.11 32.28 -40.59
N PRO A 169 -21.29 32.55 -40.00
CA PRO A 169 -21.95 33.82 -40.15
C PRO A 169 -21.72 34.72 -38.96
N LYS A 170 -21.29 35.91 -39.28
CA LYS A 170 -21.11 37.13 -38.53
C LYS A 170 -22.50 37.66 -38.07
N ALA A 171 -22.62 37.96 -36.80
CA ALA A 171 -23.71 38.81 -36.31
C ALA A 171 -23.10 40.02 -35.61
N GLU A 172 -23.53 41.17 -36.06
CA GLU A 172 -23.10 42.53 -35.66
C GLU A 172 -23.57 42.88 -34.24
N ALA A 173 -22.69 43.60 -33.57
CA ALA A 173 -22.99 44.29 -32.31
C ALA A 173 -23.58 45.69 -32.55
N PRO A 174 -24.41 46.22 -31.68
CA PRO A 174 -24.72 47.66 -31.68
C PRO A 174 -23.73 48.44 -30.82
N LYS A 175 -23.24 49.50 -31.35
CA LYS A 175 -22.48 50.56 -30.68
C LYS A 175 -23.34 51.30 -29.66
N ALA A 176 -22.78 51.56 -28.50
CA ALA A 176 -23.17 52.71 -27.72
C ALA A 176 -21.91 53.51 -27.30
N GLU A 177 -21.88 54.69 -27.76
CA GLU A 177 -20.86 55.72 -27.43
C GLU A 177 -21.03 56.24 -26.01
N SER A 178 -19.93 56.43 -25.31
CA SER A 178 -19.73 57.65 -24.51
C SER A 178 -18.28 57.79 -24.07
N LYS A 179 -17.58 58.79 -24.57
CA LYS A 179 -16.41 59.43 -23.97
C LYS A 179 -16.89 60.31 -22.80
N PRO A 180 -16.04 60.80 -21.83
CA PRO A 180 -14.65 61.21 -22.04
C PRO A 180 -13.68 61.08 -20.83
N SER A 181 -12.47 61.39 -21.10
CA SER A 181 -11.46 62.11 -20.27
C SER A 181 -10.49 61.35 -19.43
N ALA A 182 -9.31 61.23 -19.98
CA ALA A 182 -7.99 61.59 -19.48
C ALA A 182 -7.69 61.47 -17.97
N ASN A 183 -6.93 60.45 -17.61
CA ASN A 183 -5.67 60.63 -16.90
C ASN A 183 -4.72 59.49 -17.31
N LYS A 184 -3.60 59.87 -17.93
CA LYS A 184 -2.73 58.99 -18.68
C LYS A 184 -1.69 58.22 -17.87
N ASP A 185 -1.75 58.23 -16.52
CA ASP A 185 -0.64 57.67 -15.71
C ASP A 185 -1.04 56.72 -14.56
N VAL A 186 -2.26 56.23 -14.52
CA VAL A 186 -2.62 55.27 -13.49
C VAL A 186 -2.98 53.91 -14.15
N PRO A 187 -2.22 52.84 -13.87
CA PRO A 187 -2.54 51.50 -14.43
C PRO A 187 -3.93 51.05 -14.02
N TYR A 188 -4.63 50.38 -14.94
CA TYR A 188 -5.97 49.87 -14.66
C TYR A 188 -5.89 48.73 -13.62
N VAL A 189 -6.34 49.02 -12.40
CA VAL A 189 -6.38 48.10 -11.26
C VAL A 189 -7.79 47.93 -10.72
N THR A 190 -8.07 46.74 -10.17
CA THR A 190 -9.36 46.50 -9.52
C THR A 190 -9.50 47.36 -8.24
N PRO A 191 -10.74 47.73 -7.82
CA PRO A 191 -10.96 48.51 -6.61
C PRO A 191 -10.31 47.92 -5.36
N LEU A 192 -10.26 46.59 -5.28
CA LEU A 192 -9.61 45.84 -4.17
C LEU A 192 -8.10 46.04 -4.14
N VAL A 193 -7.44 46.05 -5.30
CA VAL A 193 -5.99 46.25 -5.44
C VAL A 193 -5.62 47.68 -5.09
N ARG A 194 -6.44 48.65 -5.49
CA ARG A 194 -6.26 50.07 -5.14
C ARG A 194 -6.38 50.28 -3.63
N LYS A 195 -7.41 49.74 -2.99
CA LYS A 195 -7.61 49.80 -1.54
C LYS A 195 -6.46 49.16 -0.75
N LEU A 196 -5.86 48.10 -1.30
CA LEU A 196 -4.72 47.42 -0.70
C LEU A 196 -3.44 48.24 -0.84
N ALA A 197 -3.21 48.86 -2.00
CA ALA A 197 -2.09 49.74 -2.23
C ALA A 197 -2.14 50.96 -1.30
N ASP A 198 -3.33 51.59 -1.16
CA ASP A 198 -3.56 52.70 -0.22
C ASP A 198 -3.28 52.27 1.24
N LYS A 199 -3.71 51.08 1.62
CA LYS A 199 -3.49 50.54 2.97
C LYS A 199 -2.02 50.29 3.31
N HIS A 200 -1.22 49.93 2.31
CA HIS A 200 0.21 49.64 2.49
C HIS A 200 1.14 50.74 2.01
N GLY A 201 0.61 51.88 1.56
CA GLY A 201 1.39 53.04 1.08
C GLY A 201 2.19 52.75 -0.20
N VAL A 202 1.71 51.83 -1.03
CA VAL A 202 2.40 51.39 -2.26
C VAL A 202 1.94 52.23 -3.45
N ASP A 203 2.89 52.85 -4.12
CA ASP A 203 2.66 53.63 -5.35
C ASP A 203 2.48 52.69 -6.54
N LEU A 204 1.24 52.57 -7.03
CA LEU A 204 0.87 51.67 -8.13
C LEU A 204 1.54 52.02 -9.47
N THR A 205 2.10 53.23 -9.62
CA THR A 205 2.82 53.62 -10.85
C THR A 205 4.20 52.96 -10.94
N LYS A 206 4.74 52.50 -9.80
CA LYS A 206 6.05 51.84 -9.66
C LYS A 206 5.98 50.34 -9.57
N VAL A 207 4.75 49.76 -9.60
CA VAL A 207 4.53 48.33 -9.48
C VAL A 207 4.33 47.71 -10.86
N GLU A 208 5.21 46.81 -11.25
CA GLU A 208 4.99 45.98 -12.46
C GLU A 208 3.92 44.92 -12.20
N GLY A 209 2.86 44.93 -13.01
CA GLY A 209 1.76 43.97 -12.90
C GLY A 209 2.09 42.61 -13.50
N SER A 210 2.01 41.53 -12.73
CA SER A 210 2.21 40.15 -13.17
C SER A 210 0.99 39.53 -13.86
N GLY A 211 -0.10 40.26 -14.05
CA GLY A 211 -1.32 39.79 -14.68
C GLY A 211 -1.30 39.88 -16.21
N ILE A 212 -2.26 39.19 -16.86
CA ILE A 212 -2.43 39.22 -18.31
C ILE A 212 -2.61 40.67 -18.78
N GLY A 213 -1.78 41.10 -19.73
CA GLY A 213 -1.77 42.48 -20.23
C GLY A 213 -1.18 43.51 -19.24
N GLY A 214 -0.27 43.12 -18.37
CA GLY A 214 0.38 44.01 -17.40
C GLY A 214 -0.50 44.45 -16.25
N ARG A 215 -1.58 43.77 -15.94
CA ARG A 215 -2.51 44.09 -14.85
C ARG A 215 -1.86 43.84 -13.50
N ILE A 216 -1.87 44.80 -12.62
CA ILE A 216 -1.40 44.70 -11.24
C ILE A 216 -2.38 43.86 -10.41
N ARG A 217 -1.88 42.78 -9.78
CA ARG A 217 -2.60 41.88 -8.89
C ARG A 217 -2.34 42.23 -7.42
N LYS A 218 -3.19 41.68 -6.52
CA LYS A 218 -3.01 41.80 -5.07
C LYS A 218 -1.60 41.40 -4.60
N GLN A 219 -1.05 40.36 -5.20
CA GLN A 219 0.29 39.84 -4.86
C GLN A 219 1.41 40.81 -5.22
N ASP A 220 1.27 41.54 -6.32
CA ASP A 220 2.26 42.54 -6.76
C ASP A 220 2.35 43.70 -5.78
N VAL A 221 1.19 44.14 -5.25
CA VAL A 221 1.13 45.18 -4.22
C VAL A 221 1.73 44.72 -2.91
N LEU A 222 1.47 43.50 -2.47
CA LEU A 222 2.04 42.92 -1.24
C LEU A 222 3.56 42.80 -1.35
N ARG A 223 4.06 42.30 -2.51
CA ARG A 223 5.50 42.21 -2.79
C ARG A 223 6.18 43.57 -2.76
N ALA A 224 5.55 44.58 -3.32
CA ALA A 224 6.05 45.93 -3.29
C ALA A 224 6.01 46.56 -1.88
N ALA A 225 5.05 46.17 -1.04
CA ALA A 225 4.92 46.61 0.35
C ALA A 225 5.98 46.01 1.29
N GLU A 226 6.45 44.78 0.99
CA GLU A 226 7.46 44.04 1.78
C GLU A 226 8.91 44.49 1.48
N GLY A 227 9.10 45.58 0.74
CA GLY A 227 10.40 46.16 0.41
C GLY A 227 11.20 45.21 -0.48
N GLY A 228 11.09 45.40 -1.78
CA GLY A 228 11.71 44.55 -2.80
C GLY A 228 13.18 44.27 -2.53
N GLN A 229 13.49 43.12 -1.93
CA GLN A 229 14.74 42.44 -2.16
C GLN A 229 14.63 41.79 -3.53
N GLU A 230 15.42 42.24 -4.47
CA GLU A 230 15.70 41.53 -5.71
C GLU A 230 16.26 40.15 -5.34
N THR A 231 15.37 39.21 -5.12
CA THR A 231 15.74 37.82 -5.39
C THR A 231 15.85 37.74 -6.90
N THR A 232 17.06 37.57 -7.41
CA THR A 232 17.34 37.14 -8.78
C THR A 232 16.29 36.12 -9.15
N ALA A 233 15.36 36.51 -10.01
CA ALA A 233 14.37 35.62 -10.56
C ALA A 233 15.14 34.61 -11.43
N GLU A 234 15.47 33.47 -10.80
CA GLU A 234 15.57 32.25 -11.59
C GLU A 234 14.30 32.17 -12.42
N SER A 235 14.48 31.99 -13.72
CA SER A 235 13.43 31.79 -14.72
C SER A 235 12.46 30.72 -14.19
N GLY A 236 11.54 31.12 -13.31
CA GLY A 236 10.57 30.25 -12.67
C GLY A 236 9.63 29.72 -13.72
N SER A 237 9.71 28.43 -13.99
CA SER A 237 8.73 27.73 -14.79
C SER A 237 7.34 28.10 -14.24
N ASN A 238 6.40 28.42 -15.14
CA ASN A 238 4.99 28.69 -14.77
C ASN A 238 4.25 27.44 -14.28
N TRP A 239 4.99 26.41 -13.90
CA TRP A 239 4.43 25.15 -13.42
C TRP A 239 4.01 25.28 -11.97
N SER A 240 2.90 24.62 -11.65
CA SER A 240 2.49 24.51 -10.24
C SER A 240 3.55 23.77 -9.44
N THR A 241 3.92 24.32 -8.29
CA THR A 241 4.82 23.67 -7.33
C THR A 241 4.06 22.95 -6.22
N LYS A 242 2.72 22.91 -6.31
CA LYS A 242 1.89 22.21 -5.34
C LYS A 242 2.16 20.70 -5.42
N GLY A 243 2.52 20.08 -4.30
CA GLY A 243 2.84 18.65 -4.20
C GLY A 243 4.24 18.28 -4.71
N VAL A 244 5.07 19.26 -5.10
CA VAL A 244 6.46 18.99 -5.46
C VAL A 244 7.23 18.58 -4.22
N ARG A 245 8.01 17.52 -4.33
CA ARG A 245 8.96 17.03 -3.32
C ARG A 245 10.37 17.34 -3.80
N PRO A 246 10.99 18.44 -3.33
CA PRO A 246 12.33 18.84 -3.77
C PRO A 246 13.41 17.76 -3.52
N GLU A 247 13.24 17.00 -2.44
CA GLU A 247 14.11 15.89 -2.03
C GLU A 247 14.17 14.76 -3.07
N LEU A 248 13.14 14.62 -3.91
CA LEU A 248 13.11 13.63 -4.99
C LEU A 248 13.78 14.11 -6.28
N ALA A 249 14.19 15.36 -6.36
CA ALA A 249 14.78 15.93 -7.58
C ALA A 249 16.09 15.23 -7.98
N GLU A 250 16.85 14.77 -6.99
CA GLU A 250 18.12 14.07 -7.17
C GLU A 250 17.96 12.65 -7.78
N LEU A 251 16.76 12.07 -7.69
CA LEU A 251 16.48 10.76 -8.28
C LEU A 251 16.41 10.78 -9.82
N ARG A 252 16.28 11.97 -10.42
CA ARG A 252 16.15 12.08 -11.89
C ARG A 252 17.42 11.62 -12.59
N GLY A 253 17.29 10.61 -13.46
CA GLY A 253 18.41 10.06 -14.23
C GLY A 253 19.28 9.07 -13.44
N THR A 254 18.88 8.70 -12.20
CA THR A 254 19.56 7.65 -11.43
C THR A 254 18.88 6.30 -11.61
N THR A 255 19.63 5.25 -11.38
CA THR A 255 19.15 3.87 -11.22
C THR A 255 19.55 3.41 -9.83
N GLN A 256 18.58 2.97 -9.04
CA GLN A 256 18.82 2.52 -7.66
C GLN A 256 18.18 1.15 -7.45
N ARG A 257 18.75 0.34 -6.57
CA ARG A 257 18.11 -0.88 -6.07
C ARG A 257 16.85 -0.49 -5.28
N VAL A 258 15.81 -1.30 -5.36
CA VAL A 258 14.61 -1.15 -4.54
C VAL A 258 14.95 -1.51 -3.09
N ASN A 259 14.32 -0.84 -2.12
CA ASN A 259 14.43 -1.26 -0.73
C ASN A 259 13.55 -2.49 -0.47
N ARG A 260 13.84 -3.23 0.60
CA ARG A 260 13.14 -4.48 0.97
C ARG A 260 11.62 -4.31 1.08
N ILE A 261 11.14 -3.23 1.71
CA ILE A 261 9.69 -2.98 1.82
C ILE A 261 9.05 -2.86 0.43
N ARG A 262 9.72 -2.17 -0.50
CA ARG A 262 9.23 -2.03 -1.89
C ARG A 262 9.24 -3.36 -2.63
N GLU A 263 10.24 -4.21 -2.39
CA GLU A 263 10.34 -5.55 -2.97
C GLU A 263 9.20 -6.45 -2.49
N ILE A 264 8.99 -6.53 -1.16
CA ILE A 264 7.87 -7.28 -0.56
C ILE A 264 6.53 -6.74 -1.08
N THR A 265 6.35 -5.40 -1.13
CA THR A 265 5.12 -4.80 -1.66
C THR A 265 4.91 -5.19 -3.12
N ALA A 266 5.96 -5.18 -3.94
CA ALA A 266 5.86 -5.55 -5.36
C ALA A 266 5.45 -7.02 -5.53
N ALA A 267 6.08 -7.93 -4.79
CA ALA A 267 5.75 -9.35 -4.80
C ALA A 267 4.31 -9.59 -4.34
N LYS A 268 3.92 -9.04 -3.19
CA LYS A 268 2.57 -9.24 -2.61
C LYS A 268 1.45 -8.60 -3.44
N THR A 269 1.66 -7.45 -4.06
CA THR A 269 0.65 -6.86 -4.96
C THR A 269 0.51 -7.64 -6.26
N LEU A 270 1.61 -8.16 -6.80
CA LEU A 270 1.57 -9.02 -7.99
C LEU A 270 0.88 -10.35 -7.68
N GLU A 271 1.24 -11.01 -6.58
CA GLU A 271 0.60 -12.22 -6.07
C GLU A 271 -0.92 -12.00 -5.92
N SER A 272 -1.32 -10.90 -5.27
CA SER A 272 -2.73 -10.56 -5.07
C SER A 272 -3.52 -10.50 -6.39
N LEU A 273 -2.97 -9.82 -7.40
CA LEU A 273 -3.63 -9.70 -8.71
C LEU A 273 -3.65 -11.02 -9.51
N GLN A 274 -2.71 -11.92 -9.28
CA GLN A 274 -2.63 -13.21 -9.95
C GLN A 274 -3.49 -14.28 -9.29
N THR A 275 -3.69 -14.18 -7.96
CA THR A 275 -4.38 -15.21 -7.17
C THR A 275 -5.83 -14.87 -6.84
N SER A 276 -6.31 -13.68 -7.18
CA SER A 276 -7.70 -13.24 -6.91
C SER A 276 -8.35 -12.62 -8.15
N ALA A 277 -9.67 -12.80 -8.27
CA ALA A 277 -10.48 -12.21 -9.33
C ALA A 277 -11.03 -10.84 -8.87
N GLN A 278 -10.16 -9.81 -8.87
CA GLN A 278 -10.51 -8.51 -8.31
C GLN A 278 -11.45 -7.71 -9.19
N LEU A 279 -12.49 -7.16 -8.57
CA LEU A 279 -13.44 -6.24 -9.17
C LEU A 279 -13.67 -5.06 -8.21
N THR A 280 -13.84 -3.84 -8.77
CA THR A 280 -14.12 -2.64 -7.97
C THR A 280 -15.49 -2.07 -8.32
N GLN A 281 -16.33 -1.85 -7.30
CA GLN A 281 -17.54 -1.04 -7.37
C GLN A 281 -17.30 0.30 -6.67
N VAL A 282 -17.94 1.36 -7.16
CA VAL A 282 -17.83 2.70 -6.55
C VAL A 282 -19.22 3.14 -6.09
N HIS A 283 -19.32 3.47 -4.82
CA HIS A 283 -20.51 4.04 -4.19
C HIS A 283 -20.27 5.51 -3.84
N GLU A 284 -21.33 6.30 -3.81
CA GLU A 284 -21.27 7.70 -3.38
C GLU A 284 -22.04 7.83 -2.05
N ALA A 285 -21.54 8.68 -1.14
CA ALA A 285 -22.22 8.96 0.12
C ALA A 285 -22.21 10.46 0.43
N ASP A 286 -23.32 10.95 1.00
CA ASP A 286 -23.45 12.31 1.52
C ASP A 286 -22.92 12.38 2.97
N MET A 287 -21.79 13.01 3.12
CA MET A 287 -21.11 13.21 4.40
C MET A 287 -21.46 14.54 5.07
N THR A 288 -22.47 15.28 4.59
CA THR A 288 -22.75 16.64 5.06
C THR A 288 -23.08 16.67 6.54
N ALA A 289 -23.91 15.76 7.03
CA ALA A 289 -24.28 15.68 8.43
C ALA A 289 -23.06 15.35 9.32
N ILE A 290 -22.23 14.39 8.91
CA ILE A 290 -20.97 14.07 9.61
C ILE A 290 -19.98 15.23 9.55
N TRP A 291 -19.92 15.95 8.43
CA TRP A 291 -19.08 17.16 8.30
C TRP A 291 -19.45 18.21 9.33
N ASP A 292 -20.73 18.50 9.51
CA ASP A 292 -21.24 19.49 10.44
C ASP A 292 -21.11 19.00 11.90
N LEU A 293 -21.42 17.74 12.17
CA LEU A 293 -21.21 17.10 13.48
C LEU A 293 -19.74 17.21 13.91
N ARG A 294 -18.83 16.81 13.02
CA ARG A 294 -17.39 16.92 13.29
C ARG A 294 -16.95 18.37 13.49
N ALA A 295 -17.44 19.30 12.69
CA ALA A 295 -17.09 20.73 12.80
C ALA A 295 -17.45 21.30 14.18
N THR A 296 -18.60 20.89 14.73
CA THR A 296 -19.10 21.34 16.03
C THR A 296 -18.44 20.62 17.22
N LYS A 297 -18.15 19.31 17.09
CA LYS A 297 -17.74 18.44 18.20
C LYS A 297 -16.24 18.17 18.30
N LYS A 298 -15.43 18.48 17.29
CA LYS A 298 -14.00 18.13 17.26
C LYS A 298 -13.18 18.63 18.45
N ALA A 299 -13.45 19.85 18.94
CA ALA A 299 -12.69 20.45 20.03
C ALA A 299 -13.05 19.81 21.40
N GLU A 300 -14.35 19.50 21.59
CA GLU A 300 -14.84 18.82 22.78
C GLU A 300 -14.32 17.37 22.83
N PHE A 301 -14.36 16.67 21.69
CA PHE A 301 -13.86 15.32 21.54
C PHE A 301 -12.35 15.22 21.84
N GLU A 302 -11.53 16.10 21.23
CA GLU A 302 -10.09 16.13 21.47
C GLU A 302 -9.76 16.39 22.93
N LYS A 303 -10.49 17.32 23.57
CA LYS A 303 -10.32 17.62 25.01
C LYS A 303 -10.66 16.44 25.89
N LYS A 304 -11.72 15.67 25.57
CA LYS A 304 -12.19 14.56 26.41
C LYS A 304 -11.38 13.28 26.21
N HIS A 305 -11.09 12.94 24.93
CA HIS A 305 -10.49 11.65 24.56
C HIS A 305 -9.00 11.72 24.21
N GLY A 306 -8.41 12.91 24.10
CA GLY A 306 -7.00 13.09 23.75
C GLY A 306 -6.66 12.74 22.28
N ALA A 307 -7.65 12.35 21.49
CA ALA A 307 -7.52 11.97 20.08
C ALA A 307 -8.20 12.99 19.16
N LYS A 308 -7.64 13.21 17.97
CA LYS A 308 -8.25 14.10 16.98
C LYS A 308 -9.44 13.43 16.30
N LEU A 309 -10.60 14.11 16.28
CA LEU A 309 -11.74 13.64 15.51
C LEU A 309 -11.55 13.95 14.03
N THR A 310 -11.06 12.97 13.25
CA THR A 310 -10.97 13.01 11.79
C THR A 310 -12.20 12.35 11.16
N PHE A 311 -12.27 12.25 9.83
CA PHE A 311 -13.38 11.53 9.16
C PHE A 311 -13.16 10.01 9.19
N LEU A 312 -11.92 9.53 9.24
CA LEU A 312 -11.59 8.11 9.15
C LEU A 312 -12.24 7.25 10.25
N PRO A 313 -12.34 7.66 11.53
CA PRO A 313 -13.06 6.90 12.55
C PRO A 313 -14.55 6.68 12.24
N PHE A 314 -15.22 7.62 11.57
CA PHE A 314 -16.62 7.45 11.16
C PHE A 314 -16.74 6.39 10.06
N PHE A 315 -15.86 6.43 9.05
CA PHE A 315 -15.79 5.37 8.04
C PHE A 315 -15.46 4.02 8.67
N ALA A 316 -14.46 3.96 9.54
CA ALA A 316 -14.07 2.73 10.22
C ALA A 316 -15.22 2.13 11.03
N LYS A 317 -15.95 2.96 11.81
CA LYS A 317 -17.09 2.50 12.60
C LYS A 317 -18.21 1.96 11.72
N ALA A 318 -18.61 2.68 10.67
CA ALA A 318 -19.65 2.24 9.74
C ALA A 318 -19.25 0.93 9.01
N ILE A 319 -17.99 0.81 8.58
CA ILE A 319 -17.49 -0.38 7.89
C ILE A 319 -17.44 -1.57 8.85
N VAL A 320 -16.95 -1.39 10.08
CA VAL A 320 -16.89 -2.46 11.08
C VAL A 320 -18.28 -2.98 11.44
N GLU A 321 -19.26 -2.08 11.65
CA GLU A 321 -20.66 -2.45 11.91
C GLU A 321 -21.27 -3.23 10.72
N ALA A 322 -20.95 -2.80 9.50
CA ALA A 322 -21.37 -3.49 8.29
C ALA A 322 -20.72 -4.87 8.14
N LEU A 323 -19.42 -5.04 8.47
CA LEU A 323 -18.73 -6.33 8.42
C LEU A 323 -19.33 -7.36 9.39
N VAL A 324 -19.72 -6.93 10.58
CA VAL A 324 -20.44 -7.80 11.52
C VAL A 324 -21.80 -8.24 10.95
N SER A 325 -22.48 -7.36 10.21
CA SER A 325 -23.78 -7.64 9.61
C SER A 325 -23.71 -8.43 8.28
N HIS A 326 -22.54 -8.41 7.63
CA HIS A 326 -22.29 -9.07 6.34
C HIS A 326 -21.04 -9.98 6.42
N PRO A 327 -21.14 -11.13 7.14
CA PRO A 327 -19.98 -12.00 7.36
C PRO A 327 -19.40 -12.58 6.07
N ASN A 328 -20.16 -12.65 4.99
CA ASN A 328 -19.68 -13.06 3.68
C ASN A 328 -18.67 -12.08 3.03
N VAL A 329 -18.55 -10.86 3.56
CA VAL A 329 -17.56 -9.87 3.13
C VAL A 329 -16.33 -9.91 4.05
N ASN A 330 -16.50 -10.30 5.33
CA ASN A 330 -15.40 -10.50 6.28
C ASN A 330 -14.91 -11.96 6.22
N ALA A 331 -14.36 -12.35 5.08
CA ALA A 331 -14.02 -13.74 4.80
C ALA A 331 -12.72 -13.86 4.00
N SER A 332 -12.18 -15.04 3.91
CA SER A 332 -11.01 -15.39 3.09
C SER A 332 -11.21 -16.70 2.32
N TRP A 333 -10.57 -16.78 1.16
CA TRP A 333 -10.59 -17.95 0.28
C TRP A 333 -9.27 -18.71 0.36
N ASN A 334 -9.34 -20.00 0.61
CA ASN A 334 -8.19 -20.90 0.52
C ASN A 334 -8.24 -21.64 -0.82
N GLU A 335 -7.26 -21.37 -1.69
CA GLU A 335 -7.20 -21.98 -3.03
C GLU A 335 -6.88 -23.49 -2.98
N GLU A 336 -6.09 -23.94 -2.03
CA GLU A 336 -5.64 -25.33 -1.93
C GLU A 336 -6.76 -26.23 -1.43
N THR A 337 -7.42 -25.85 -0.31
CA THR A 337 -8.50 -26.64 0.29
C THR A 337 -9.87 -26.38 -0.32
N LYS A 338 -10.01 -25.32 -1.15
CA LYS A 338 -11.28 -24.83 -1.72
C LYS A 338 -12.31 -24.48 -0.64
N GLU A 339 -11.83 -23.93 0.49
CA GLU A 339 -12.65 -23.55 1.62
C GLU A 339 -12.77 -22.05 1.75
N ILE A 340 -13.88 -21.61 2.33
CA ILE A 340 -14.11 -20.21 2.74
C ILE A 340 -14.06 -20.14 4.25
N THR A 341 -13.21 -19.29 4.79
CA THR A 341 -13.17 -18.96 6.21
C THR A 341 -13.95 -17.66 6.44
N TYR A 342 -15.05 -17.73 7.19
CA TYR A 342 -15.77 -16.55 7.67
C TYR A 342 -15.21 -16.15 9.02
N HIS A 343 -14.64 -14.94 9.11
CA HIS A 343 -13.96 -14.47 10.32
C HIS A 343 -14.98 -14.01 11.37
N GLU A 344 -14.82 -14.45 12.60
CA GLU A 344 -15.64 -14.01 13.74
C GLU A 344 -15.27 -12.58 14.16
N GLN A 345 -13.96 -12.27 14.17
CA GLN A 345 -13.45 -10.95 14.53
C GLN A 345 -13.30 -10.08 13.27
N VAL A 346 -13.43 -8.78 13.47
CA VAL A 346 -13.06 -7.78 12.47
C VAL A 346 -11.69 -7.21 12.85
N ASN A 347 -10.67 -7.67 12.15
CA ASN A 347 -9.30 -7.16 12.28
C ASN A 347 -9.04 -6.17 11.13
N LEU A 348 -9.06 -4.89 11.47
CA LEU A 348 -9.11 -3.81 10.50
C LEU A 348 -7.73 -3.32 10.11
N GLY A 349 -7.29 -3.62 8.91
CA GLY A 349 -6.09 -3.05 8.29
C GLY A 349 -6.29 -1.58 7.93
N ILE A 350 -5.32 -0.74 8.24
CA ILE A 350 -5.30 0.68 7.89
C ILE A 350 -4.08 0.95 7.02
N ALA A 351 -4.29 1.33 5.76
CA ALA A 351 -3.19 1.69 4.87
C ALA A 351 -2.52 2.99 5.33
N VAL A 352 -1.23 2.94 5.63
CA VAL A 352 -0.42 4.07 6.12
C VAL A 352 0.74 4.32 5.18
N ASP A 353 0.83 5.54 4.64
CA ASP A 353 1.98 6.01 3.88
C ASP A 353 3.13 6.35 4.84
N THR A 354 4.32 5.81 4.56
CA THR A 354 5.56 6.05 5.31
C THR A 354 6.70 6.41 4.35
N GLU A 355 7.77 7.00 4.86
CA GLU A 355 8.96 7.32 4.07
C GLU A 355 9.60 6.08 3.42
N ARG A 356 9.44 4.91 4.02
CA ARG A 356 9.97 3.64 3.51
C ARG A 356 9.04 2.92 2.52
N GLY A 357 7.77 3.27 2.50
CA GLY A 357 6.75 2.68 1.63
C GLY A 357 5.40 2.56 2.32
N LEU A 358 4.44 1.93 1.63
CA LEU A 358 3.09 1.70 2.11
C LEU A 358 3.06 0.47 3.03
N LEU A 359 2.50 0.64 4.23
CA LEU A 359 2.25 -0.43 5.19
C LEU A 359 0.75 -0.50 5.49
N SER A 360 0.25 -1.70 5.81
CA SER A 360 -1.16 -1.92 6.18
C SER A 360 -1.26 -2.57 7.57
N PRO A 361 -0.87 -1.86 8.65
CA PRO A 361 -0.99 -2.40 10.00
C PRO A 361 -2.45 -2.61 10.41
N VAL A 362 -2.66 -3.52 11.36
CA VAL A 362 -3.96 -4.10 11.73
C VAL A 362 -4.38 -3.67 13.13
N ILE A 363 -5.62 -3.21 13.26
CA ILE A 363 -6.31 -2.99 14.54
C ILE A 363 -7.15 -4.23 14.81
N HIS A 364 -6.76 -5.02 15.81
CA HIS A 364 -7.45 -6.26 16.15
C HIS A 364 -8.74 -6.01 16.91
N ASN A 365 -9.75 -6.87 16.69
CA ASN A 365 -11.06 -6.83 17.36
C ASN A 365 -11.76 -5.47 17.27
N ALA A 366 -11.71 -4.85 16.12
CA ALA A 366 -12.28 -3.51 15.89
C ALA A 366 -13.80 -3.44 16.15
N GLN A 367 -14.51 -4.59 16.09
CA GLN A 367 -15.94 -4.68 16.39
C GLN A 367 -16.27 -4.33 17.85
N ASP A 368 -15.34 -4.54 18.78
CA ASP A 368 -15.52 -4.28 20.21
C ASP A 368 -15.21 -2.82 20.59
N MET A 369 -14.66 -2.04 19.64
CA MET A 369 -14.21 -0.68 19.89
C MET A 369 -15.32 0.35 19.68
N SER A 370 -15.40 1.28 20.62
CA SER A 370 -16.16 2.52 20.45
C SER A 370 -15.49 3.45 19.43
N LEU A 371 -16.21 4.47 18.95
CA LEU A 371 -15.66 5.45 18.02
C LEU A 371 -14.44 6.20 18.58
N PRO A 372 -14.39 6.64 19.86
CA PRO A 372 -13.19 7.21 20.46
C PRO A 372 -12.00 6.25 20.51
N GLU A 373 -12.23 4.97 20.85
CA GLU A 373 -11.19 3.95 20.85
C GLU A 373 -10.65 3.68 19.47
N LEU A 374 -11.51 3.58 18.44
CA LEU A 374 -11.09 3.49 17.04
C LEU A 374 -10.28 4.72 16.61
N ALA A 375 -10.70 5.93 17.01
CA ALA A 375 -9.97 7.15 16.68
C ALA A 375 -8.56 7.16 17.30
N ALA A 376 -8.43 6.70 18.53
CA ALA A 376 -7.15 6.58 19.24
C ALA A 376 -6.27 5.48 18.62
N ALA A 377 -6.84 4.30 18.35
CA ALA A 377 -6.13 3.17 17.74
C ALA A 377 -5.60 3.52 16.33
N ILE A 378 -6.41 4.17 15.49
CA ILE A 378 -6.00 4.63 14.16
C ILE A 378 -4.83 5.63 14.27
N ALA A 379 -4.88 6.56 15.22
CA ALA A 379 -3.83 7.55 15.43
C ALA A 379 -2.54 6.89 15.91
N ASP A 380 -2.63 5.97 16.89
CA ASP A 380 -1.50 5.24 17.45
C ASP A 380 -0.80 4.38 16.40
N ILE A 381 -1.57 3.53 15.69
CA ILE A 381 -0.98 2.61 14.72
C ILE A 381 -0.33 3.35 13.54
N ALA A 382 -0.91 4.49 13.13
CA ALA A 382 -0.31 5.35 12.10
C ALA A 382 0.98 6.03 12.58
N ASP A 383 1.05 6.44 13.85
CA ASP A 383 2.26 7.01 14.46
C ASP A 383 3.36 5.95 14.56
N ARG A 384 3.03 4.75 15.05
CA ARG A 384 3.97 3.63 15.15
C ARG A 384 4.49 3.19 13.78
N ALA A 385 3.64 3.16 12.76
CA ALA A 385 4.04 2.85 11.38
C ALA A 385 5.07 3.84 10.84
N ARG A 386 4.83 5.16 11.00
CA ARG A 386 5.76 6.20 10.53
C ARG A 386 7.07 6.22 11.29
N ASN A 387 7.05 5.86 12.58
CA ASN A 387 8.22 5.87 13.46
C ASN A 387 8.92 4.51 13.56
N ASN A 388 8.60 3.55 12.70
CA ASN A 388 9.17 2.20 12.69
C ASN A 388 9.06 1.48 14.04
N LYS A 389 7.88 1.53 14.65
CA LYS A 389 7.58 0.94 15.97
C LYS A 389 6.47 -0.12 15.90
N LEU A 390 6.17 -0.61 14.69
CA LEU A 390 5.24 -1.70 14.52
C LEU A 390 5.88 -3.01 14.99
N THR A 391 5.07 -3.87 15.58
CA THR A 391 5.43 -5.23 15.94
C THR A 391 4.92 -6.21 14.87
N PRO A 392 5.43 -7.44 14.79
CA PRO A 392 4.91 -8.46 13.88
C PRO A 392 3.39 -8.67 14.02
N ASN A 393 2.86 -8.61 15.25
CA ASN A 393 1.42 -8.73 15.50
C ASN A 393 0.62 -7.59 14.85
N ASP A 394 1.19 -6.39 14.73
CA ASP A 394 0.51 -5.26 14.07
C ASP A 394 0.41 -5.45 12.54
N LEU A 395 1.17 -6.37 11.94
CA LEU A 395 1.22 -6.61 10.50
C LEU A 395 0.54 -7.91 10.07
N SER A 396 -0.08 -8.63 10.98
CA SER A 396 -0.67 -9.95 10.73
C SER A 396 -2.14 -10.04 11.13
N GLY A 397 -2.85 -11.03 10.61
CA GLY A 397 -4.21 -11.38 11.00
C GLY A 397 -5.29 -10.38 10.58
N GLY A 398 -5.01 -9.48 9.63
CA GLY A 398 -6.01 -8.56 9.08
C GLY A 398 -7.07 -9.30 8.26
N THR A 399 -8.35 -8.94 8.46
CA THR A 399 -9.49 -9.55 7.74
C THR A 399 -10.12 -8.62 6.72
N PHE A 400 -9.94 -7.31 6.87
CA PHE A 400 -10.44 -6.27 5.97
C PHE A 400 -9.54 -5.03 6.04
N THR A 401 -9.42 -4.26 4.95
CA THR A 401 -8.56 -3.07 4.93
C THR A 401 -9.33 -1.81 4.51
N ILE A 402 -9.00 -0.70 5.15
CA ILE A 402 -9.41 0.65 4.71
C ILE A 402 -8.18 1.39 4.20
N THR A 403 -8.28 1.96 2.99
CA THR A 403 -7.26 2.85 2.43
C THR A 403 -7.79 4.27 2.22
N ASN A 404 -7.15 5.26 2.85
CA ASN A 404 -7.54 6.66 2.70
C ASN A 404 -6.85 7.29 1.50
N ILE A 405 -7.45 7.17 0.31
CA ILE A 405 -6.95 7.77 -0.93
C ILE A 405 -7.25 9.27 -1.04
N GLY A 406 -8.21 9.74 -0.25
CA GLY A 406 -8.66 11.14 -0.25
C GLY A 406 -7.71 12.11 0.41
N SER A 407 -6.73 11.66 1.20
CA SER A 407 -5.73 12.52 1.85
C SER A 407 -4.95 13.35 0.85
N GLU A 408 -4.57 12.77 -0.28
CA GLU A 408 -3.87 13.42 -1.39
C GLU A 408 -4.80 13.97 -2.48
N GLY A 409 -6.13 13.92 -2.25
CA GLY A 409 -7.15 14.52 -3.10
C GLY A 409 -7.70 13.64 -4.20
N ALA A 410 -7.36 12.35 -4.22
CA ALA A 410 -7.99 11.37 -5.13
C ALA A 410 -9.47 11.24 -4.82
N LEU A 411 -10.30 11.13 -5.87
CA LEU A 411 -11.74 10.95 -5.73
C LEU A 411 -12.11 9.49 -5.58
N THR A 412 -11.50 8.65 -6.39
CA THR A 412 -11.68 7.19 -6.41
C THR A 412 -10.40 6.54 -6.91
N ASP A 413 -10.28 5.24 -6.69
CA ASP A 413 -9.18 4.39 -7.14
C ASP A 413 -9.72 2.96 -7.29
N THR A 414 -8.86 2.03 -7.72
CA THR A 414 -9.09 0.59 -7.73
C THR A 414 -8.05 -0.07 -6.81
N PRO A 415 -8.27 -0.05 -5.48
CA PRO A 415 -7.29 -0.58 -4.54
C PRO A 415 -7.05 -2.08 -4.77
N ILE A 416 -5.79 -2.51 -4.62
CA ILE A 416 -5.39 -3.92 -4.74
C ILE A 416 -5.55 -4.58 -3.37
N LEU A 417 -6.17 -5.76 -3.34
CA LEU A 417 -6.41 -6.52 -2.11
C LEU A 417 -5.09 -6.90 -1.39
N VAL A 418 -5.20 -7.05 -0.08
CA VAL A 418 -4.11 -7.58 0.77
C VAL A 418 -4.46 -9.03 1.13
N PRO A 419 -3.89 -10.03 0.46
CA PRO A 419 -4.19 -11.43 0.75
C PRO A 419 -3.93 -11.78 2.23
N PRO A 420 -4.73 -12.66 2.85
CA PRO A 420 -5.86 -13.42 2.30
C PRO A 420 -7.22 -12.72 2.36
N GLN A 421 -7.27 -11.41 2.61
CA GLN A 421 -8.49 -10.62 2.73
C GLN A 421 -9.27 -10.61 1.41
N ALA A 422 -10.59 -10.83 1.49
CA ALA A 422 -11.45 -10.88 0.30
C ALA A 422 -11.96 -9.50 -0.15
N ALA A 423 -11.88 -8.46 0.67
CA ALA A 423 -12.32 -7.13 0.29
C ALA A 423 -11.57 -6.01 1.02
N MET A 424 -11.61 -4.82 0.42
CA MET A 424 -11.14 -3.57 1.03
C MET A 424 -11.92 -2.37 0.49
N VAL A 425 -11.99 -1.30 1.29
CA VAL A 425 -12.66 -0.05 0.92
C VAL A 425 -11.67 1.10 0.87
N GLY A 426 -11.72 1.86 -0.23
CA GLY A 426 -11.06 3.15 -0.35
C GLY A 426 -11.99 4.28 0.12
N THR A 427 -11.43 5.27 0.81
CA THR A 427 -12.16 6.51 1.15
C THR A 427 -11.62 7.66 0.33
N GLY A 428 -12.43 8.16 -0.61
CA GLY A 428 -12.07 9.27 -1.48
C GLY A 428 -12.05 10.63 -0.78
N ALA A 429 -11.59 11.65 -1.49
CA ALA A 429 -11.61 13.01 -0.98
C ALA A 429 -13.04 13.54 -0.84
N ILE A 430 -13.42 13.93 0.37
CA ILE A 430 -14.70 14.58 0.63
C ILE A 430 -14.68 15.98 0.00
N LYS A 431 -15.56 16.21 -0.97
CA LYS A 431 -15.65 17.50 -1.69
C LYS A 431 -17.09 18.00 -1.73
N LYS A 432 -17.26 19.33 -1.57
CA LYS A 432 -18.56 19.97 -1.78
C LYS A 432 -18.91 19.93 -3.26
N ARG A 433 -20.10 19.38 -3.55
CA ARG A 433 -20.67 19.24 -4.90
C ARG A 433 -22.10 19.76 -4.95
N ALA A 434 -22.53 20.19 -6.12
CA ALA A 434 -23.93 20.43 -6.41
C ALA A 434 -24.58 19.06 -6.73
N VAL A 435 -25.58 18.70 -5.96
CA VAL A 435 -26.33 17.46 -6.13
C VAL A 435 -27.83 17.74 -6.12
N VAL A 436 -28.63 16.86 -6.69
CA VAL A 436 -30.09 16.91 -6.57
C VAL A 436 -30.45 16.45 -5.16
N VAL A 437 -31.25 17.24 -4.48
CA VAL A 437 -31.81 16.93 -3.15
C VAL A 437 -33.31 16.95 -3.28
N THR A 438 -33.97 15.85 -2.91
CA THR A 438 -35.41 15.72 -2.94
C THR A 438 -35.97 15.98 -1.54
N GLU A 439 -36.70 17.06 -1.36
CA GLU A 439 -37.39 17.39 -0.11
C GLU A 439 -38.90 17.63 -0.40
N ASN A 440 -39.77 16.99 0.37
CA ASN A 440 -41.23 17.11 0.21
C ASN A 440 -41.70 16.86 -1.24
N GLU A 441 -41.19 15.82 -1.89
CA GLU A 441 -41.51 15.42 -3.28
C GLU A 441 -41.06 16.46 -4.34
N ALA A 442 -40.21 17.41 -4.00
CA ALA A 442 -39.69 18.41 -4.92
C ALA A 442 -38.17 18.31 -5.00
N ASP A 443 -37.64 18.33 -6.22
CA ASP A 443 -36.20 18.31 -6.49
C ASP A 443 -35.62 19.74 -6.45
N ALA A 444 -34.50 19.89 -5.75
CA ALA A 444 -33.72 21.12 -5.70
C ALA A 444 -32.24 20.81 -5.86
N ILE A 445 -31.45 21.80 -6.29
CA ILE A 445 -30.00 21.69 -6.30
C ILE A 445 -29.46 22.12 -4.94
N GLY A 446 -28.88 21.18 -4.21
CA GLY A 446 -28.21 21.42 -2.93
C GLY A 446 -26.70 21.33 -3.05
N ILE A 447 -25.98 21.95 -2.11
CA ILE A 447 -24.53 21.74 -1.95
C ILE A 447 -24.35 20.73 -0.83
N ARG A 448 -23.74 19.58 -1.15
CA ARG A 448 -23.47 18.51 -0.20
C ARG A 448 -21.96 18.18 -0.17
N ALA A 449 -21.49 17.68 0.95
CA ALA A 449 -20.13 17.17 1.13
C ALA A 449 -20.12 15.68 0.72
N MET A 450 -19.77 15.41 -0.54
CA MET A 450 -19.86 14.08 -1.14
C MET A 450 -18.50 13.35 -1.09
N VAL A 451 -18.56 12.04 -0.91
CA VAL A 451 -17.40 11.14 -0.97
C VAL A 451 -17.69 9.98 -1.91
N PHE A 452 -16.69 9.51 -2.63
CA PHE A 452 -16.71 8.22 -3.30
C PHE A 452 -16.02 7.15 -2.43
N LEU A 453 -16.63 5.99 -2.39
CA LEU A 453 -16.21 4.82 -1.63
C LEU A 453 -16.06 3.63 -2.59
N PRO A 454 -14.87 3.47 -3.23
CA PRO A 454 -14.60 2.27 -3.99
C PRO A 454 -14.42 1.08 -3.04
N ILE A 455 -15.12 -0.02 -3.31
CA ILE A 455 -14.86 -1.33 -2.71
C ILE A 455 -14.24 -2.24 -3.76
N THR A 456 -13.06 -2.77 -3.48
CA THR A 456 -12.45 -3.87 -4.26
C THR A 456 -12.70 -5.17 -3.51
N TYR A 457 -13.06 -6.21 -4.24
CA TYR A 457 -13.35 -7.52 -3.67
C TYR A 457 -12.94 -8.66 -4.62
N ASP A 458 -12.71 -9.83 -4.05
CA ASP A 458 -12.42 -11.05 -4.78
C ASP A 458 -13.73 -11.68 -5.26
N HIS A 459 -13.98 -11.63 -6.56
CA HIS A 459 -15.22 -12.13 -7.17
C HIS A 459 -15.33 -13.66 -7.18
N ARG A 460 -14.32 -14.37 -6.71
CA ARG A 460 -14.43 -15.82 -6.45
C ARG A 460 -15.27 -16.13 -5.20
N LEU A 461 -15.39 -15.14 -4.30
CA LEU A 461 -16.03 -15.29 -3.00
C LEU A 461 -17.18 -14.30 -2.79
N ILE A 462 -17.08 -13.08 -3.29
CA ILE A 462 -18.06 -12.02 -3.09
C ILE A 462 -18.69 -11.64 -4.43
N ASP A 463 -20.00 -11.77 -4.53
CA ASP A 463 -20.76 -11.31 -5.70
C ASP A 463 -20.98 -9.79 -5.67
N GLY A 464 -21.21 -9.19 -6.86
CA GLY A 464 -21.50 -7.77 -6.98
C GLY A 464 -22.73 -7.34 -6.19
N ALA A 465 -23.73 -8.22 -6.02
CA ALA A 465 -24.92 -7.94 -5.21
C ALA A 465 -24.60 -7.95 -3.71
N ASP A 466 -23.70 -8.82 -3.25
CA ASP A 466 -23.24 -8.86 -1.86
C ASP A 466 -22.40 -7.64 -1.51
N ALA A 467 -21.45 -7.28 -2.37
CA ALA A 467 -20.68 -6.04 -2.23
C ALA A 467 -21.62 -4.81 -2.22
N GLY A 468 -22.65 -4.79 -3.08
CA GLY A 468 -23.65 -3.72 -3.11
C GLY A 468 -24.45 -3.64 -1.81
N ARG A 469 -24.93 -4.75 -1.26
CA ARG A 469 -25.67 -4.79 0.02
C ARG A 469 -24.81 -4.32 1.19
N PHE A 470 -23.56 -4.79 1.25
CA PHE A 470 -22.60 -4.34 2.24
C PHE A 470 -22.37 -2.82 2.16
N MET A 471 -22.08 -2.30 0.97
CA MET A 471 -21.86 -0.87 0.78
C MET A 471 -23.12 -0.04 1.03
N THR A 472 -24.32 -0.53 0.71
CA THR A 472 -25.57 0.13 1.06
C THR A 472 -25.70 0.31 2.58
N THR A 473 -25.34 -0.71 3.38
CA THR A 473 -25.32 -0.62 4.85
C THR A 473 -24.31 0.44 5.33
N VAL A 474 -23.11 0.47 4.73
CA VAL A 474 -22.08 1.49 5.07
C VAL A 474 -22.56 2.90 4.71
N VAL A 475 -23.10 3.10 3.50
CA VAL A 475 -23.60 4.39 3.03
C VAL A 475 -24.77 4.88 3.89
N ASP A 476 -25.74 4.03 4.17
CA ASP A 476 -26.90 4.38 5.02
C ASP A 476 -26.42 4.85 6.41
N ARG A 477 -25.48 4.13 7.03
CA ARG A 477 -24.92 4.50 8.35
C ARG A 477 -24.24 5.87 8.31
N LEU A 478 -23.53 6.18 7.22
CA LEU A 478 -22.84 7.46 7.05
C LEU A 478 -23.82 8.61 6.78
N GLU A 479 -24.86 8.40 5.97
CA GLU A 479 -25.84 9.43 5.59
C GLU A 479 -26.83 9.73 6.71
N VAL A 480 -27.30 8.69 7.44
CA VAL A 480 -28.13 8.87 8.65
C VAL A 480 -27.35 9.59 9.75
N ALA A 481 -26.04 9.41 9.81
CA ALA A 481 -25.09 10.15 10.63
C ALA A 481 -25.42 10.21 12.15
N ASN A 482 -26.13 9.23 12.70
CA ASN A 482 -26.52 9.18 14.11
C ASN A 482 -25.35 8.79 15.05
N PHE A 483 -24.20 9.47 14.91
CA PHE A 483 -22.98 9.22 15.68
C PHE A 483 -22.86 10.05 16.98
N GLU A 484 -23.86 10.84 17.34
CA GLU A 484 -23.76 11.71 18.51
C GLU A 484 -23.51 10.92 19.82
N SER A 485 -24.21 9.79 20.00
CA SER A 485 -23.99 8.89 21.15
C SER A 485 -22.65 8.18 21.07
N ASP A 486 -22.17 7.87 19.88
CA ASP A 486 -20.91 7.16 19.67
C ASP A 486 -19.69 8.04 20.00
N LEU A 487 -19.84 9.36 19.94
CA LEU A 487 -18.79 10.30 20.35
C LEU A 487 -18.52 10.27 21.87
N GLN A 488 -19.45 9.74 22.67
CA GLN A 488 -19.33 9.66 24.13
C GLN A 488 -18.87 10.99 24.76
N LEU A 489 -19.50 12.10 24.39
CA LEU A 489 -19.18 13.47 24.87
C LEU A 489 -19.98 13.86 26.09
#